data_2799964ddb5298f7f9fc1f56fdd0a2f9
#
_entry.id   2799964ddb5298f7f9fc1f56fdd0a2f9
#
_cell.length_a   1.000
_cell.length_b   1.000
_cell.length_c   1.000
_cell.angle_alpha   90.00
_cell.angle_beta   90.00
_cell.angle_gamma   90.00
#
_symmetry.space_group_name_H-M   'P 1'
#
loop_
_entity.id
_entity.type
_entity.pdbx_description
1 polymer ?
#
loop_
_entity_poly.entity_id
_entity_poly.type
_entity_poly.pdbx_seq_one_letter_code
_entity_poly.pdbx_strand_id
1 'polypeptide(L)'
;MKLFIDSADYEEIKQAYDWGIADGVTTNPSLMKKAVSKMKTNWNDYIKKILRRAKGTPVSLEVTSTDATGMIAEGKQLYKIFNKVAKNVVIKIPVNPALKEKDSTHFDGITAIRALTRSKIPVNCTLVFTPEQALLAAKAGASFVSPFAGRIDDLLREDCGTKFKKW
;
A
#
# COMPACT_ATOMS: atom_id res chain seq x y z
N MET A 1 7.98 -12.48 -13.90
CA MET A 1 7.46 -12.25 -12.52
C MET A 1 7.96 -10.89 -12.07
N LYS A 2 7.15 -10.13 -11.30
CA LYS A 2 7.58 -8.85 -10.74
C LYS A 2 7.73 -8.98 -9.24
N LEU A 3 8.83 -8.43 -8.68
CA LEU A 3 9.13 -8.44 -7.26
C LEU A 3 9.00 -7.04 -6.68
N PHE A 4 8.16 -6.90 -5.64
CA PHE A 4 8.01 -5.66 -4.90
C PHE A 4 8.67 -5.80 -3.53
N ILE A 5 9.42 -4.79 -3.11
CA ILE A 5 9.89 -4.71 -1.73
C ILE A 5 8.84 -4.02 -0.86
N ASP A 6 8.38 -4.71 0.20
CA ASP A 6 7.45 -4.14 1.18
C ASP A 6 8.24 -3.57 2.36
N SER A 7 8.76 -2.39 2.19
CA SER A 7 9.57 -1.70 3.20
C SER A 7 9.48 -0.18 3.06
N ALA A 8 9.68 0.52 4.17
CA ALA A 8 9.96 1.94 4.19
C ALA A 8 11.40 2.27 4.61
N ASP A 9 12.23 1.28 4.93
CA ASP A 9 13.65 1.52 5.20
C ASP A 9 14.38 1.83 3.88
N TYR A 10 14.97 3.00 3.80
CA TYR A 10 15.61 3.46 2.57
C TYR A 10 16.81 2.61 2.17
N GLU A 11 17.57 2.08 3.12
CA GLU A 11 18.75 1.27 2.82
C GLU A 11 18.35 -0.11 2.27
N GLU A 12 17.28 -0.71 2.79
CA GLU A 12 16.71 -1.95 2.22
C GLU A 12 16.20 -1.73 0.80
N ILE A 13 15.44 -0.63 0.59
CA ILE A 13 14.95 -0.26 -0.75
C ILE A 13 16.14 -0.05 -1.69
N LYS A 14 17.14 0.75 -1.26
CA LYS A 14 18.33 1.00 -2.05
C LYS A 14 19.04 -0.30 -2.44
N GLN A 15 19.23 -1.20 -1.49
CA GLN A 15 19.91 -2.47 -1.72
C GLN A 15 19.17 -3.34 -2.75
N ALA A 16 17.83 -3.45 -2.65
CA ALA A 16 17.02 -4.21 -3.61
C ALA A 16 17.14 -3.66 -5.05
N TYR A 17 17.20 -2.33 -5.18
CA TYR A 17 17.43 -1.70 -6.48
C TYR A 17 18.88 -1.84 -6.96
N ASP A 18 19.86 -1.81 -6.06
CA ASP A 18 21.29 -2.03 -6.42
C ASP A 18 21.52 -3.45 -6.92
N TRP A 19 20.77 -4.43 -6.40
CA TRP A 19 20.77 -5.81 -6.91
C TRP A 19 20.00 -5.98 -8.22
N GLY A 20 19.25 -4.98 -8.67
CA GLY A 20 18.48 -5.02 -9.91
C GLY A 20 17.25 -5.94 -9.85
N ILE A 21 16.76 -6.28 -8.66
CA ILE A 21 15.64 -7.22 -8.47
C ILE A 21 14.31 -6.56 -8.14
N ALA A 22 14.29 -5.27 -7.77
CA ALA A 22 13.08 -4.58 -7.37
C ALA A 22 12.31 -4.01 -8.57
N ASP A 23 11.08 -4.45 -8.76
CA ASP A 23 10.13 -3.95 -9.76
C ASP A 23 9.13 -2.94 -9.19
N GLY A 24 9.22 -2.63 -7.90
CA GLY A 24 8.37 -1.66 -7.22
C GLY A 24 8.56 -1.67 -5.70
N VAL A 25 7.93 -0.71 -5.05
CA VAL A 25 7.95 -0.55 -3.58
C VAL A 25 6.54 -0.45 -3.07
N THR A 26 6.24 -1.17 -2.00
CA THR A 26 5.03 -0.96 -1.20
C THR A 26 5.42 -0.43 0.17
N THR A 27 4.70 0.55 0.64
CA THR A 27 4.87 1.12 1.98
C THR A 27 3.55 1.04 2.75
N ASN A 28 3.59 1.35 4.04
CA ASN A 28 2.40 1.58 4.84
C ASN A 28 2.68 2.63 5.91
N PRO A 29 1.64 3.24 6.52
CA PRO A 29 1.80 4.32 7.50
C PRO A 29 2.68 3.95 8.69
N SER A 30 2.59 2.71 9.19
CA SER A 30 3.38 2.24 10.34
C SER A 30 4.87 2.12 10.02
N LEU A 31 5.21 1.53 8.87
CA LEU A 31 6.61 1.44 8.40
C LEU A 31 7.18 2.83 8.14
N MET A 32 6.41 3.70 7.48
CA MET A 32 6.82 5.07 7.20
C MET A 32 7.08 5.87 8.48
N LYS A 33 6.21 5.76 9.49
CA LYS A 33 6.39 6.43 10.79
C LYS A 33 7.70 6.02 11.46
N LYS A 34 8.00 4.72 11.49
CA LYS A 34 9.25 4.18 12.05
C LYS A 34 10.48 4.70 11.29
N ALA A 35 10.45 4.65 9.97
CA ALA A 35 11.57 5.08 9.13
C ALA A 35 11.87 6.58 9.26
N VAL A 36 10.84 7.43 9.20
CA VAL A 36 10.98 8.89 9.35
C VAL A 36 11.53 9.26 10.72
N SER A 37 11.04 8.61 11.81
CA SER A 37 11.56 8.83 13.15
C SER A 37 13.04 8.44 13.28
N LYS A 38 13.42 7.29 12.71
CA LYS A 38 14.82 6.80 12.71
C LYS A 38 15.75 7.75 11.97
N MET A 39 15.31 8.32 10.85
CA MET A 39 16.12 9.17 9.97
C MET A 39 16.10 10.65 10.38
N LYS A 40 15.31 11.05 11.40
CA LYS A 40 15.15 12.45 11.85
C LYS A 40 14.87 13.42 10.68
N THR A 41 14.07 12.98 9.71
CA THR A 41 13.72 13.73 8.50
C THR A 41 12.23 14.08 8.48
N ASN A 42 11.83 14.95 7.57
CA ASN A 42 10.41 15.20 7.41
C ASN A 42 9.78 14.17 6.47
N TRP A 43 8.50 13.90 6.71
CA TRP A 43 7.70 12.92 5.98
C TRP A 43 7.73 13.12 4.46
N ASN A 44 7.52 14.35 4.01
CA ASN A 44 7.43 14.65 2.59
C ASN A 44 8.75 14.44 1.85
N ASP A 45 9.86 14.82 2.46
CA ASP A 45 11.18 14.67 1.84
C ASP A 45 11.62 13.20 1.83
N TYR A 46 11.19 12.44 2.84
CA TYR A 46 11.44 11.02 2.88
C TYR A 46 10.70 10.26 1.77
N ILE A 47 9.42 10.56 1.55
CA ILE A 47 8.65 10.02 0.42
C ILE A 47 9.32 10.37 -0.90
N LYS A 48 9.70 11.63 -1.11
CA LYS A 48 10.38 12.07 -2.33
C LYS A 48 11.70 11.32 -2.57
N LYS A 49 12.44 11.01 -1.50
CA LYS A 49 13.67 10.22 -1.57
C LYS A 49 13.41 8.82 -2.10
N ILE A 50 12.40 8.12 -1.56
CA ILE A 50 11.98 6.80 -2.03
C ILE A 50 11.53 6.85 -3.50
N LEU A 51 10.66 7.81 -3.86
CA LEU A 51 10.15 7.96 -5.22
C LEU A 51 11.26 8.14 -6.26
N ARG A 52 12.27 8.95 -5.94
CA ARG A 52 13.44 9.17 -6.83
C ARG A 52 14.26 7.91 -6.98
N ARG A 53 14.48 7.15 -5.89
CA ARG A 53 15.23 5.88 -5.94
C ARG A 53 14.52 4.84 -6.79
N ALA A 54 13.21 4.77 -6.69
CA ALA A 54 12.34 3.85 -7.42
C ALA A 54 11.86 4.40 -8.77
N LYS A 55 12.54 5.40 -9.35
CA LYS A 55 12.11 6.00 -10.62
C LYS A 55 11.99 4.93 -11.72
N GLY A 56 10.83 4.94 -12.42
CA GLY A 56 10.53 3.96 -13.46
C GLY A 56 9.75 2.73 -12.96
N THR A 57 9.63 2.55 -11.65
CA THR A 57 8.85 1.47 -11.03
C THR A 57 7.83 2.02 -10.04
N PRO A 58 6.66 1.37 -9.84
CA PRO A 58 5.60 1.88 -8.99
C PRO A 58 5.98 1.93 -7.50
N VAL A 59 5.52 2.98 -6.81
CA VAL A 59 5.64 3.13 -5.36
C VAL A 59 4.26 3.33 -4.76
N SER A 60 3.82 2.41 -3.91
CA SER A 60 2.51 2.45 -3.27
C SER A 60 2.54 3.27 -1.99
N LEU A 61 1.73 4.35 -1.95
CA LEU A 61 1.51 5.21 -0.79
C LEU A 61 0.10 4.96 -0.25
N GLU A 62 -0.02 4.54 1.00
CA GLU A 62 -1.29 4.15 1.61
C GLU A 62 -2.00 5.35 2.25
N VAL A 63 -3.32 5.43 2.05
CA VAL A 63 -4.20 6.38 2.74
C VAL A 63 -4.45 5.93 4.18
N THR A 64 -4.82 6.89 5.03
CA THR A 64 -5.12 6.66 6.46
C THR A 64 -6.61 6.79 6.78
N SER A 65 -7.37 7.43 5.92
CA SER A 65 -8.82 7.57 6.05
C SER A 65 -9.53 6.21 5.97
N THR A 66 -10.65 6.07 6.68
CA THR A 66 -11.41 4.82 6.83
C THR A 66 -12.80 4.86 6.20
N ASP A 67 -13.10 5.89 5.42
CA ASP A 67 -14.34 6.03 4.64
C ASP A 67 -14.03 6.42 3.19
N ALA A 68 -14.99 6.19 2.28
CA ALA A 68 -14.79 6.40 0.85
C ALA A 68 -14.41 7.85 0.51
N THR A 69 -15.09 8.82 1.11
CA THR A 69 -14.89 10.24 0.82
C THR A 69 -13.49 10.69 1.24
N GLY A 70 -13.08 10.33 2.46
CA GLY A 70 -11.75 10.61 2.99
C GLY A 70 -10.65 9.94 2.17
N MET A 71 -10.78 8.64 1.86
CA MET A 71 -9.81 7.91 1.04
C MET A 71 -9.65 8.50 -0.36
N ILE A 72 -10.75 8.94 -1.00
CA ILE A 72 -10.70 9.61 -2.31
C ILE A 72 -9.98 10.94 -2.23
N ALA A 73 -10.32 11.76 -1.24
CA ALA A 73 -9.72 13.08 -1.06
C ALA A 73 -8.21 12.97 -0.76
N GLU A 74 -7.84 12.13 0.20
CA GLU A 74 -6.46 11.87 0.59
C GLU A 74 -5.65 11.28 -0.57
N GLY A 75 -6.20 10.28 -1.27
CA GLY A 75 -5.55 9.65 -2.42
C GLY A 75 -5.28 10.64 -3.56
N LYS A 76 -6.24 11.50 -3.90
CA LYS A 76 -6.03 12.57 -4.88
C LYS A 76 -4.97 13.58 -4.42
N GLN A 77 -4.96 13.94 -3.15
CA GLN A 77 -3.97 14.85 -2.58
C GLN A 77 -2.56 14.26 -2.62
N LEU A 78 -2.38 13.02 -2.16
CA LEU A 78 -1.11 12.31 -2.21
C LEU A 78 -0.58 12.22 -3.66
N TYR A 79 -1.44 11.83 -4.58
CA TYR A 79 -1.08 11.74 -5.99
C TYR A 79 -0.67 13.11 -6.57
N LYS A 80 -1.44 14.16 -6.31
CA LYS A 80 -1.16 15.52 -6.77
C LYS A 80 0.19 16.04 -6.25
N ILE A 81 0.51 15.78 -4.98
CA ILE A 81 1.73 16.25 -4.34
C ILE A 81 2.95 15.47 -4.84
N PHE A 82 2.85 14.15 -4.86
CA PHE A 82 4.02 13.28 -4.98
C PHE A 82 4.27 12.75 -6.39
N ASN A 83 3.25 12.57 -7.23
CA ASN A 83 3.44 11.97 -8.55
C ASN A 83 4.31 12.84 -9.48
N LYS A 84 4.36 14.15 -9.26
CA LYS A 84 5.24 15.06 -10.02
C LYS A 84 6.74 14.81 -9.79
N VAL A 85 7.12 14.08 -8.72
CA VAL A 85 8.52 13.83 -8.36
C VAL A 85 9.18 12.84 -9.32
N ALA A 86 8.52 11.72 -9.61
CA ALA A 86 9.08 10.66 -10.45
C ALA A 86 8.02 9.96 -11.33
N LYS A 87 6.78 10.43 -11.33
CA LYS A 87 5.62 9.89 -12.08
C LYS A 87 5.34 8.39 -11.82
N ASN A 88 5.59 7.95 -10.60
CA ASN A 88 5.52 6.54 -10.22
C ASN A 88 4.67 6.26 -8.96
N VAL A 89 3.84 7.20 -8.55
CA VAL A 89 2.96 7.02 -7.38
C VAL A 89 1.77 6.14 -7.74
N VAL A 90 1.51 5.16 -6.89
CA VAL A 90 0.30 4.34 -6.84
C VAL A 90 -0.36 4.58 -5.49
N ILE A 91 -1.67 4.79 -5.46
CA ILE A 91 -2.39 4.98 -4.19
C ILE A 91 -2.80 3.63 -3.63
N LYS A 92 -2.45 3.36 -2.38
CA LYS A 92 -2.77 2.10 -1.72
C LYS A 92 -4.05 2.27 -0.89
N ILE A 93 -5.07 1.45 -1.17
CA ILE A 93 -6.43 1.53 -0.60
C ILE A 93 -6.79 0.19 0.04
N PRO A 94 -7.23 0.16 1.30
CA PRO A 94 -7.76 -1.04 1.93
C PRO A 94 -9.06 -1.48 1.23
N VAL A 95 -9.21 -2.79 0.96
CA VAL A 95 -10.42 -3.33 0.32
C VAL A 95 -11.66 -3.12 1.20
N ASN A 96 -11.50 -3.33 2.49
CA ASN A 96 -12.52 -3.14 3.50
C ASN A 96 -11.94 -2.31 4.66
N PRO A 97 -12.27 -1.02 4.80
CA PRO A 97 -11.76 -0.17 5.86
C PRO A 97 -12.55 -0.29 7.18
N ALA A 98 -13.64 -1.06 7.21
CA ALA A 98 -14.46 -1.25 8.42
C ALA A 98 -13.62 -1.88 9.54
N LEU A 99 -13.71 -1.31 10.74
CA LEU A 99 -13.01 -1.79 11.94
C LEU A 99 -13.88 -2.74 12.78
N LYS A 100 -15.20 -2.67 12.59
CA LYS A 100 -16.20 -3.48 13.32
C LYS A 100 -17.21 -4.03 12.32
N GLU A 101 -17.78 -5.19 12.63
CA GLU A 101 -18.79 -5.85 11.79
C GLU A 101 -20.01 -4.97 11.51
N LYS A 102 -20.42 -4.15 12.48
CA LYS A 102 -21.56 -3.22 12.37
C LYS A 102 -21.27 -1.92 11.61
N ASP A 103 -20.04 -1.67 11.20
CA ASP A 103 -19.70 -0.44 10.47
C ASP A 103 -20.34 -0.49 9.07
N SER A 104 -20.77 0.66 8.56
CA SER A 104 -21.39 0.75 7.22
C SER A 104 -20.36 0.90 6.08
N THR A 105 -19.07 0.93 6.39
CA THR A 105 -17.99 1.26 5.46
C THR A 105 -17.35 0.05 4.75
N HIS A 106 -17.95 -1.14 4.83
CA HIS A 106 -17.37 -2.39 4.31
C HIS A 106 -16.99 -2.35 2.83
N PHE A 107 -17.71 -1.59 1.99
CA PHE A 107 -17.44 -1.44 0.56
C PHE A 107 -16.81 -0.10 0.18
N ASP A 108 -16.46 0.72 1.14
CA ASP A 108 -15.91 2.05 0.91
C ASP A 108 -14.55 2.00 0.19
N GLY A 109 -13.75 0.95 0.44
CA GLY A 109 -12.53 0.71 -0.30
C GLY A 109 -12.77 0.51 -1.79
N ILE A 110 -13.77 -0.30 -2.15
CA ILE A 110 -14.16 -0.55 -3.54
C ILE A 110 -14.67 0.73 -4.21
N THR A 111 -15.47 1.52 -3.49
CA THR A 111 -15.96 2.83 -3.94
C THR A 111 -14.80 3.80 -4.20
N ALA A 112 -13.84 3.88 -3.27
CA ALA A 112 -12.66 4.72 -3.41
C ALA A 112 -11.75 4.30 -4.57
N ILE A 113 -11.51 2.99 -4.74
CA ILE A 113 -10.75 2.44 -5.88
C ILE A 113 -11.38 2.88 -7.19
N ARG A 114 -12.71 2.66 -7.36
CA ARG A 114 -13.42 3.04 -8.57
C ARG A 114 -13.35 4.54 -8.88
N ALA A 115 -13.48 5.39 -7.86
CA ALA A 115 -13.41 6.85 -8.03
C ALA A 115 -12.00 7.33 -8.43
N LEU A 116 -10.94 6.78 -7.80
CA LEU A 116 -9.56 7.13 -8.11
C LEU A 116 -9.16 6.65 -9.52
N THR A 117 -9.52 5.43 -9.89
CA THR A 117 -9.19 4.86 -11.20
C THR A 117 -9.91 5.58 -12.35
N ARG A 118 -11.15 6.03 -12.14
CA ARG A 118 -11.85 6.93 -13.09
C ARG A 118 -11.13 8.26 -13.26
N SER A 119 -10.42 8.73 -12.24
CA SER A 119 -9.57 9.91 -12.30
C SER A 119 -8.16 9.62 -12.86
N LYS A 120 -7.94 8.42 -13.44
CA LYS A 120 -6.65 7.95 -13.99
C LYS A 120 -5.53 7.88 -12.96
N ILE A 121 -5.87 7.70 -11.69
CA ILE A 121 -4.92 7.48 -10.59
C ILE A 121 -4.78 5.96 -10.40
N PRO A 122 -3.58 5.39 -10.56
CA PRO A 122 -3.37 3.96 -10.35
C PRO A 122 -3.53 3.60 -8.89
N VAL A 123 -4.16 2.44 -8.62
CA VAL A 123 -4.47 1.98 -7.26
C VAL A 123 -3.92 0.58 -7.02
N ASN A 124 -3.34 0.39 -5.84
CA ASN A 124 -3.01 -0.91 -5.25
C ASN A 124 -4.03 -1.20 -4.14
N CYS A 125 -4.84 -2.24 -4.31
CA CYS A 125 -5.77 -2.68 -3.28
C CYS A 125 -5.05 -3.53 -2.24
N THR A 126 -5.15 -3.14 -0.97
CA THR A 126 -4.49 -3.83 0.16
C THR A 126 -5.48 -4.44 1.14
N LEU A 127 -4.98 -5.16 2.13
CA LEU A 127 -5.76 -5.92 3.11
C LEU A 127 -6.71 -6.92 2.44
N VAL A 128 -6.23 -7.56 1.39
CA VAL A 128 -6.97 -8.59 0.65
C VAL A 128 -6.70 -9.94 1.32
N PHE A 129 -7.76 -10.59 1.78
CA PHE A 129 -7.71 -11.88 2.48
C PHE A 129 -8.43 -13.00 1.71
N THR A 130 -9.28 -12.64 0.73
CA THR A 130 -10.03 -13.63 -0.06
C THR A 130 -9.94 -13.35 -1.56
N PRO A 131 -10.11 -14.39 -2.42
CA PRO A 131 -10.14 -14.21 -3.87
C PRO A 131 -11.26 -13.28 -4.34
N GLU A 132 -12.42 -13.28 -3.66
CA GLU A 132 -13.57 -12.41 -3.97
C GLU A 132 -13.22 -10.94 -3.77
N GLN A 133 -12.52 -10.62 -2.69
CA GLN A 133 -12.02 -9.25 -2.45
C GLN A 133 -11.07 -8.79 -3.57
N ALA A 134 -10.17 -9.67 -4.01
CA ALA A 134 -9.28 -9.38 -5.14
C ALA A 134 -10.06 -9.16 -6.44
N LEU A 135 -11.07 -9.98 -6.72
CA LEU A 135 -11.94 -9.85 -7.88
C LEU A 135 -12.71 -8.53 -7.87
N LEU A 136 -13.30 -8.15 -6.74
CA LEU A 136 -14.00 -6.87 -6.59
C LEU A 136 -13.07 -5.68 -6.83
N ALA A 137 -11.86 -5.71 -6.28
CA ALA A 137 -10.86 -4.68 -6.48
C ALA A 137 -10.46 -4.55 -7.97
N ALA A 138 -10.22 -5.68 -8.64
CA ALA A 138 -9.91 -5.72 -10.08
C ALA A 138 -11.07 -5.16 -10.92
N LYS A 139 -12.31 -5.53 -10.63
CA LYS A 139 -13.53 -4.99 -11.28
C LYS A 139 -13.72 -3.51 -11.04
N ALA A 140 -13.30 -2.99 -9.89
CA ALA A 140 -13.28 -1.56 -9.60
C ALA A 140 -12.17 -0.79 -10.34
N GLY A 141 -11.20 -1.50 -10.93
CA GLY A 141 -10.12 -0.96 -11.75
C GLY A 141 -8.75 -0.87 -11.07
N ALA A 142 -8.55 -1.56 -9.94
CA ALA A 142 -7.24 -1.61 -9.28
C ALA A 142 -6.15 -2.13 -10.24
N SER A 143 -5.00 -1.46 -10.26
CA SER A 143 -3.82 -1.88 -11.05
C SER A 143 -3.06 -3.02 -10.39
N PHE A 144 -3.15 -3.12 -9.07
CA PHE A 144 -2.50 -4.13 -8.24
C PHE A 144 -3.45 -4.55 -7.11
N VAL A 145 -3.28 -5.80 -6.66
CA VAL A 145 -3.87 -6.32 -5.42
C VAL A 145 -2.76 -6.91 -4.57
N SER A 146 -2.85 -6.72 -3.25
CA SER A 146 -1.86 -7.19 -2.28
C SER A 146 -2.52 -8.17 -1.30
N PRO A 147 -2.53 -9.48 -1.60
CA PRO A 147 -3.01 -10.51 -0.67
C PRO A 147 -2.11 -10.60 0.57
N PHE A 148 -2.74 -10.71 1.75
CA PHE A 148 -2.04 -10.74 3.03
C PHE A 148 -1.77 -12.16 3.52
N ALA A 149 -1.08 -12.97 2.70
CA ALA A 149 -0.77 -14.37 3.00
C ALA A 149 -0.06 -14.55 4.35
N GLY A 150 0.89 -13.69 4.69
CA GLY A 150 1.60 -13.74 5.97
C GLY A 150 0.70 -13.50 7.19
N ARG A 151 -0.37 -12.68 7.06
CA ARG A 151 -1.34 -12.49 8.14
C ARG A 151 -2.28 -13.67 8.30
N ILE A 152 -2.64 -14.32 7.19
CA ILE A 152 -3.42 -15.57 7.21
C ILE A 152 -2.60 -16.66 7.89
N ASP A 153 -1.32 -16.78 7.54
CA ASP A 153 -0.41 -17.74 8.14
C ASP A 153 -0.19 -17.47 9.65
N ASP A 154 -0.02 -16.20 10.05
CA ASP A 154 0.08 -15.81 11.46
C ASP A 154 -1.19 -16.24 12.24
N LEU A 155 -2.39 -16.01 11.71
CA LEU A 155 -3.65 -16.38 12.33
C LEU A 155 -3.79 -17.91 12.47
N LEU A 156 -3.52 -18.66 11.40
CA LEU A 156 -3.58 -20.13 11.41
C LEU A 156 -2.60 -20.73 12.44
N ARG A 157 -1.41 -20.16 12.56
CA ARG A 157 -0.43 -20.59 13.57
C ARG A 157 -0.90 -20.33 14.99
N GLU A 158 -1.52 -19.18 15.22
CA GLU A 158 -2.08 -18.81 16.53
C GLU A 158 -3.21 -19.77 16.93
N ASP A 159 -4.15 -20.04 16.01
CA ASP A 159 -5.27 -20.96 16.22
C ASP A 159 -4.80 -22.41 16.47
N CYS A 160 -3.75 -22.84 15.79
CA CYS A 160 -3.17 -24.20 15.97
C CYS A 160 -2.21 -24.29 17.18
N GLY A 161 -1.98 -23.20 17.92
CA GLY A 161 -1.05 -23.17 19.07
C GLY A 161 0.42 -23.38 18.67
N THR A 162 0.76 -23.24 17.39
CA THR A 162 2.10 -23.50 16.85
C THR A 162 2.98 -22.26 16.94
N LYS A 163 4.05 -22.32 17.76
CA LYS A 163 5.03 -21.23 17.88
C LYS A 163 6.19 -21.47 16.91
N PHE A 164 6.29 -20.63 15.88
CA PHE A 164 7.48 -20.56 15.02
C PHE A 164 8.29 -19.28 15.34
N LYS A 165 9.61 -19.38 15.28
CA LYS A 165 10.46 -18.19 15.30
C LYS A 165 10.18 -17.40 14.02
N LYS A 166 9.84 -16.10 14.16
CA LYS A 166 9.90 -15.16 13.01
C LYS A 166 11.36 -14.95 12.66
N TRP A 167 11.69 -15.07 11.40
CA TRP A 167 13.02 -14.79 10.85
C TRP A 167 13.37 -13.32 10.99
#